data_e3e02231b228543887fcbc6208eede58
#
_entry.id   e3e02231b228543887fcbc6208eede58
#
_cell.length_a   1.000
_cell.length_b   1.000
_cell.length_c   1.000
_cell.angle_alpha   90.00
_cell.angle_beta   90.00
_cell.angle_gamma   90.00
#
_symmetry.space_group_name_H-M   'P 1'
#
loop_
_entity.id
_entity.type
_entity.pdbx_description
1 polymer ?
#
loop_
_entity_poly.entity_id
_entity_poly.type
_entity_poly.pdbx_seq_one_letter_code
_entity_poly.pdbx_strand_id
1 'polypeptide(L)'
;MTMNQAKATQYATGSNPLILMAAFPGEGHTNPLLVIAAYLVKKGYEVVFVTTEDFRNKVQEAGAEWVHTDNPMNNTTFQALLEAASLPIGPERFAAQIKAVFLETLPPRTLKMEEVLVQLQTRNPDRQIIVIEDVFNWSLFPFRHGRPQPQGFNAAPKSIGIGVAAFMMESQDTGPVSLGLPADATDSGRQRNAALQQLVERGPMKPMIDAWQQAMKDTGCTAILQTNIFRSCYTAHDFTLQLCSPSLEYNISDLPPSVEFAGVLPRKPAAPSFEYPLWWSEVERAQKNNQYRHVVFVSQGTVNMDYSELVLPTIEAFTKTEDILVVATLGSRGAQLPHGFVAPSNARVVDYMPYDIMLEYTDVFVSNGGYGALTHAVRNGVPIVLAGESEEKIEVTMRAIYAGLGVSLSTQRPSTDQIRLGVDRIFQDTKFKKAAMKLKHENDGMDALAAVERKVHALTL
;
A
#
# COMPACT_ATOMS: atom_id res chain seq x y z
N MET A 1 -47.27 -22.99 12.83
CA MET A 1 -45.84 -22.70 12.58
C MET A 1 -45.79 -21.50 11.65
N THR A 2 -45.74 -20.33 12.23
CA THR A 2 -45.66 -19.04 11.50
C THR A 2 -44.19 -18.75 11.23
N MET A 3 -43.77 -18.85 9.96
CA MET A 3 -42.47 -18.36 9.48
C MET A 3 -42.42 -16.85 9.72
N ASN A 4 -41.52 -16.41 10.60
CA ASN A 4 -41.10 -15.03 10.70
C ASN A 4 -40.35 -14.67 9.43
N GLN A 5 -41.03 -14.00 8.51
CA GLN A 5 -40.34 -13.32 7.39
C GLN A 5 -39.55 -12.16 8.01
N ALA A 6 -38.21 -12.30 8.02
CA ALA A 6 -37.32 -11.20 8.31
C ALA A 6 -37.63 -10.05 7.33
N LYS A 7 -38.09 -8.92 7.85
CA LYS A 7 -38.27 -7.69 7.07
C LYS A 7 -36.89 -7.29 6.53
N ALA A 8 -36.71 -7.33 5.22
CA ALA A 8 -35.58 -6.68 4.57
C ALA A 8 -35.61 -5.19 4.96
N THR A 9 -34.49 -4.66 5.42
CA THR A 9 -34.35 -3.23 5.71
C THR A 9 -34.54 -2.49 4.38
N GLN A 10 -35.65 -1.76 4.21
CA GLN A 10 -35.88 -0.90 3.04
C GLN A 10 -35.23 0.45 3.34
N TYR A 11 -34.16 0.77 2.61
CA TYR A 11 -33.56 2.10 2.67
C TYR A 11 -34.37 3.09 1.79
N ALA A 12 -34.32 4.38 2.14
CA ALA A 12 -34.96 5.44 1.36
C ALA A 12 -34.35 5.51 -0.03
N THR A 13 -35.16 5.28 -1.07
CA THR A 13 -34.73 5.39 -2.46
C THR A 13 -34.41 6.85 -2.78
N GLY A 14 -33.19 7.14 -3.22
CA GLY A 14 -32.75 8.46 -3.72
C GLY A 14 -31.83 9.27 -2.80
N SER A 15 -31.47 8.79 -1.61
CA SER A 15 -30.43 9.40 -0.78
C SER A 15 -29.06 8.73 -1.04
N ASN A 16 -27.98 9.53 -1.12
CA ASN A 16 -26.63 8.98 -1.18
C ASN A 16 -26.38 8.06 0.04
N PRO A 17 -25.74 6.90 -0.13
CA PRO A 17 -25.36 6.07 0.99
C PRO A 17 -24.41 6.82 1.94
N LEU A 18 -24.41 6.42 3.20
CA LEU A 18 -23.37 6.81 4.16
C LEU A 18 -22.14 5.96 3.91
N ILE A 19 -20.99 6.58 3.77
CA ILE A 19 -19.72 5.88 3.53
C ILE A 19 -18.96 5.74 4.85
N LEU A 20 -18.75 4.51 5.30
CA LEU A 20 -17.87 4.21 6.42
C LEU A 20 -16.52 3.76 5.88
N MET A 21 -15.46 4.49 6.22
CA MET A 21 -14.09 4.15 5.80
C MET A 21 -13.26 3.68 6.97
N ALA A 22 -12.41 2.68 6.74
CA ALA A 22 -11.45 2.20 7.72
C ALA A 22 -10.14 1.77 7.03
N ALA A 23 -9.01 2.09 7.64
CA ALA A 23 -7.70 1.65 7.18
C ALA A 23 -6.90 1.12 8.37
N PHE A 24 -5.98 0.19 8.10
CA PHE A 24 -4.93 -0.10 9.08
C PHE A 24 -4.18 1.21 9.37
N PRO A 25 -3.94 1.58 10.65
CA PRO A 25 -3.43 2.91 11.00
C PRO A 25 -1.91 3.02 10.75
N GLY A 26 -1.53 3.01 9.50
CA GLY A 26 -0.19 3.30 9.00
C GLY A 26 -0.28 4.29 7.84
N GLU A 27 0.73 5.11 7.61
CA GLU A 27 0.69 6.14 6.56
C GLU A 27 0.46 5.54 5.16
N GLY A 28 1.09 4.39 4.86
CA GLY A 28 0.91 3.70 3.58
C GLY A 28 -0.51 3.20 3.33
N HIS A 29 -1.25 2.92 4.40
CA HIS A 29 -2.63 2.42 4.36
C HIS A 29 -3.65 3.56 4.44
N THR A 30 -3.47 4.48 5.38
CA THR A 30 -4.43 5.55 5.68
C THR A 30 -4.39 6.68 4.66
N ASN A 31 -3.21 7.14 4.24
CA ASN A 31 -3.10 8.28 3.31
C ASN A 31 -3.80 8.05 1.96
N PRO A 32 -3.72 6.87 1.30
CA PRO A 32 -4.49 6.59 0.09
C PRO A 32 -6.01 6.69 0.29
N LEU A 33 -6.51 6.15 1.41
CA LEU A 33 -7.94 6.21 1.72
C LEU A 33 -8.40 7.64 2.04
N LEU A 34 -7.56 8.48 2.63
CA LEU A 34 -7.87 9.89 2.86
C LEU A 34 -8.04 10.67 1.54
N VAL A 35 -7.29 10.33 0.50
CA VAL A 35 -7.48 10.92 -0.84
C VAL A 35 -8.84 10.53 -1.41
N ILE A 36 -9.24 9.27 -1.25
CA ILE A 36 -10.56 8.77 -1.65
C ILE A 36 -11.66 9.44 -0.82
N ALA A 37 -11.49 9.56 0.50
CA ALA A 37 -12.44 10.23 1.39
C ALA A 37 -12.69 11.68 0.96
N ALA A 38 -11.63 12.47 0.75
CA ALA A 38 -11.72 13.85 0.29
C ALA A 38 -12.45 13.98 -1.05
N TYR A 39 -12.23 13.05 -1.98
CA TYR A 39 -12.94 13.01 -3.25
C TYR A 39 -14.43 12.73 -3.06
N LEU A 40 -14.79 11.73 -2.26
CA LEU A 40 -16.19 11.36 -2.02
C LEU A 40 -16.94 12.49 -1.28
N VAL A 41 -16.32 13.13 -0.29
CA VAL A 41 -16.88 14.31 0.38
C VAL A 41 -17.15 15.44 -0.62
N LYS A 42 -16.19 15.72 -1.52
CA LYS A 42 -16.37 16.72 -2.58
C LYS A 42 -17.51 16.37 -3.55
N LYS A 43 -17.80 15.07 -3.71
CA LYS A 43 -18.95 14.58 -4.51
C LYS A 43 -20.27 14.59 -3.75
N GLY A 44 -20.29 15.03 -2.50
CA GLY A 44 -21.50 15.17 -1.69
C GLY A 44 -21.88 13.92 -0.90
N TYR A 45 -20.95 12.95 -0.75
CA TYR A 45 -21.14 11.84 0.17
C TYR A 45 -20.80 12.27 1.59
N GLU A 46 -21.54 11.78 2.54
CA GLU A 46 -21.17 11.83 3.96
C GLU A 46 -20.22 10.68 4.24
N VAL A 47 -19.05 11.01 4.76
CA VAL A 47 -17.97 10.05 5.02
C VAL A 47 -17.62 10.05 6.50
N VAL A 48 -17.64 8.87 7.11
CA VAL A 48 -17.12 8.62 8.46
C VAL A 48 -15.86 7.80 8.34
N PHE A 49 -14.78 8.21 9.00
CA PHE A 49 -13.47 7.56 8.88
C PHE A 49 -12.97 7.10 10.25
N VAL A 50 -12.81 5.77 10.41
CA VAL A 50 -12.30 5.14 11.63
C VAL A 50 -10.79 5.02 11.53
N THR A 51 -10.07 5.72 12.40
CA THR A 51 -8.61 5.65 12.49
C THR A 51 -8.11 6.20 13.83
N THR A 52 -6.81 6.11 14.09
CA THR A 52 -6.17 6.58 15.33
C THR A 52 -6.11 8.10 15.42
N GLU A 53 -5.83 8.62 16.62
CA GLU A 53 -5.68 10.06 16.90
C GLU A 53 -4.65 10.74 15.99
N ASP A 54 -3.57 10.03 15.62
CA ASP A 54 -2.49 10.57 14.77
C ASP A 54 -2.99 11.07 13.40
N PHE A 55 -4.09 10.51 12.91
CA PHE A 55 -4.69 10.88 11.61
C PHE A 55 -5.90 11.80 11.72
N ARG A 56 -6.33 12.17 12.94
CA ARG A 56 -7.54 12.99 13.17
C ARG A 56 -7.57 14.25 12.31
N ASN A 57 -6.51 15.03 12.35
CA ASN A 57 -6.45 16.28 11.61
C ASN A 57 -6.55 16.05 10.10
N LYS A 58 -5.88 15.02 9.58
CA LYS A 58 -5.94 14.66 8.16
C LYS A 58 -7.35 14.22 7.72
N VAL A 59 -8.08 13.52 8.59
CA VAL A 59 -9.49 13.13 8.34
C VAL A 59 -10.38 14.36 8.28
N GLN A 60 -10.21 15.28 9.23
CA GLN A 60 -10.97 16.54 9.27
C GLN A 60 -10.66 17.44 8.07
N GLU A 61 -9.40 17.53 7.64
CA GLU A 61 -8.98 18.23 6.44
C GLU A 61 -9.59 17.61 5.16
N ALA A 62 -9.80 16.28 5.13
CA ALA A 62 -10.53 15.61 4.06
C ALA A 62 -12.04 15.88 4.08
N GLY A 63 -12.57 16.54 5.12
CA GLY A 63 -13.98 16.86 5.32
C GLY A 63 -14.81 15.67 5.83
N ALA A 64 -14.19 14.62 6.34
CA ALA A 64 -14.85 13.45 6.88
C ALA A 64 -15.06 13.53 8.41
N GLU A 65 -16.08 12.85 8.93
CA GLU A 65 -16.26 12.65 10.37
C GLU A 65 -15.20 11.67 10.86
N TRP A 66 -14.39 12.08 11.85
CA TRP A 66 -13.41 11.20 12.46
C TRP A 66 -14.00 10.41 13.62
N VAL A 67 -13.75 9.11 13.63
CA VAL A 67 -14.09 8.21 14.73
C VAL A 67 -12.81 7.55 15.25
N HIS A 68 -12.58 7.68 16.54
CA HIS A 68 -11.39 7.16 17.20
C HIS A 68 -11.38 5.62 17.24
N THR A 69 -10.22 5.05 16.97
CA THR A 69 -9.85 3.67 17.32
C THR A 69 -8.48 3.65 17.98
N ASP A 70 -8.27 2.69 18.87
CA ASP A 70 -6.99 2.50 19.52
C ASP A 70 -5.91 2.12 18.50
N ASN A 71 -4.69 2.55 18.76
CA ASN A 71 -3.54 2.20 17.92
C ASN A 71 -3.17 0.71 18.14
N PRO A 72 -3.29 -0.15 17.13
CA PRO A 72 -2.90 -1.55 17.24
C PRO A 72 -1.37 -1.72 17.44
N MET A 73 -0.58 -0.69 17.10
CA MET A 73 0.86 -0.67 17.32
C MET A 73 1.22 -0.32 18.77
N ASN A 74 0.70 -1.11 19.71
CA ASN A 74 1.03 -1.00 21.13
C ASN A 74 2.38 -1.64 21.46
N ASN A 75 2.81 -1.55 22.72
CA ASN A 75 4.10 -2.10 23.17
C ASN A 75 4.24 -3.61 22.88
N THR A 76 3.18 -4.39 23.01
CA THR A 76 3.18 -5.84 22.74
C THR A 76 3.43 -6.10 21.25
N THR A 77 2.69 -5.42 20.38
CA THR A 77 2.86 -5.52 18.92
C THR A 77 4.28 -5.07 18.51
N PHE A 78 4.77 -3.99 19.12
CA PHE A 78 6.13 -3.50 18.84
C PHE A 78 7.22 -4.50 19.24
N GLN A 79 7.10 -5.14 20.41
CA GLN A 79 8.03 -6.19 20.84
C GLN A 79 7.99 -7.40 19.90
N ALA A 80 6.81 -7.85 19.51
CA ALA A 80 6.66 -8.94 18.55
C ALA A 80 7.27 -8.61 17.18
N LEU A 81 7.20 -7.34 16.74
CA LEU A 81 7.89 -6.88 15.53
C LEU A 81 9.40 -6.88 15.65
N LEU A 82 9.95 -6.51 16.81
CA LEU A 82 11.39 -6.60 17.07
C LEU A 82 11.86 -8.05 17.05
N GLU A 83 11.10 -8.97 17.65
CA GLU A 83 11.38 -10.39 17.59
C GLU A 83 11.33 -10.91 16.15
N ALA A 84 10.30 -10.55 15.39
CA ALA A 84 10.20 -10.89 13.97
C ALA A 84 11.37 -10.33 13.15
N ALA A 85 11.83 -9.11 13.45
CA ALA A 85 12.95 -8.48 12.77
C ALA A 85 14.29 -9.20 13.02
N SER A 86 14.42 -9.99 14.11
CA SER A 86 15.60 -10.81 14.39
C SER A 86 15.68 -12.08 13.53
N LEU A 87 14.58 -12.49 12.91
CA LEU A 87 14.55 -13.63 11.99
C LEU A 87 15.25 -13.29 10.66
N PRO A 88 15.84 -14.28 9.98
CA PRO A 88 16.33 -14.10 8.62
C PRO A 88 15.23 -13.56 7.69
N ILE A 89 15.62 -12.72 6.74
CA ILE A 89 14.70 -12.24 5.70
C ILE A 89 14.15 -13.45 4.93
N GLY A 90 12.83 -13.51 4.77
CA GLY A 90 12.14 -14.61 4.10
C GLY A 90 10.76 -14.89 4.67
N PRO A 91 10.16 -16.03 4.29
CA PRO A 91 8.76 -16.35 4.62
C PRO A 91 8.48 -16.43 6.13
N GLU A 92 9.43 -16.88 6.96
CA GLU A 92 9.24 -16.92 8.42
C GLU A 92 9.11 -15.53 9.03
N ARG A 93 10.03 -14.62 8.65
CA ARG A 93 9.99 -13.22 9.10
C ARG A 93 8.72 -12.53 8.64
N PHE A 94 8.36 -12.71 7.36
CA PHE A 94 7.14 -12.14 6.79
C PHE A 94 5.89 -12.66 7.53
N ALA A 95 5.79 -13.97 7.77
CA ALA A 95 4.70 -14.57 8.51
C ALA A 95 4.58 -14.06 9.95
N ALA A 96 5.72 -13.90 10.64
CA ALA A 96 5.76 -13.35 12.00
C ALA A 96 5.29 -11.88 12.03
N GLN A 97 5.67 -11.07 11.04
CA GLN A 97 5.23 -9.68 10.93
C GLN A 97 3.73 -9.58 10.66
N ILE A 98 3.18 -10.35 9.70
CA ILE A 98 1.74 -10.38 9.42
C ILE A 98 0.95 -10.84 10.64
N LYS A 99 1.42 -11.87 11.33
CA LYS A 99 0.81 -12.36 12.58
C LYS A 99 0.72 -11.24 13.63
N ALA A 100 1.85 -10.63 13.96
CA ALA A 100 1.92 -9.63 15.03
C ALA A 100 1.11 -8.36 14.72
N VAL A 101 1.20 -7.87 13.48
CA VAL A 101 0.62 -6.58 13.08
C VAL A 101 -0.87 -6.70 12.77
N PHE A 102 -1.25 -7.69 11.98
CA PHE A 102 -2.60 -7.74 11.41
C PHE A 102 -3.53 -8.76 12.07
N LEU A 103 -3.01 -9.92 12.49
CA LEU A 103 -3.85 -11.00 12.98
C LEU A 103 -4.13 -10.90 14.48
N GLU A 104 -3.12 -10.68 15.30
CA GLU A 104 -3.28 -10.55 16.74
C GLU A 104 -4.05 -9.27 17.13
N THR A 105 -4.07 -8.28 16.25
CA THR A 105 -4.80 -7.03 16.43
C THR A 105 -6.18 -7.02 15.75
N LEU A 106 -6.60 -8.11 15.09
CA LEU A 106 -7.89 -8.21 14.41
C LEU A 106 -9.10 -8.15 15.35
N PRO A 107 -9.14 -8.88 16.48
CA PRO A 107 -10.32 -8.88 17.35
C PRO A 107 -10.75 -7.48 17.82
N PRO A 108 -9.89 -6.63 18.40
CA PRO A 108 -10.31 -5.28 18.80
C PRO A 108 -10.75 -4.40 17.62
N ARG A 109 -10.13 -4.52 16.44
CA ARG A 109 -10.55 -3.78 15.24
C ARG A 109 -11.93 -4.22 14.74
N THR A 110 -12.25 -5.52 14.84
CA THR A 110 -13.57 -6.05 14.51
C THR A 110 -14.64 -5.53 15.47
N LEU A 111 -14.37 -5.53 16.78
CA LEU A 111 -15.28 -4.98 17.80
C LEU A 111 -15.53 -3.48 17.58
N LYS A 112 -14.48 -2.73 17.24
CA LYS A 112 -14.64 -1.31 16.92
C LYS A 112 -15.47 -1.08 15.67
N MET A 113 -15.26 -1.88 14.62
CA MET A 113 -16.10 -1.83 13.40
C MET A 113 -17.58 -2.12 13.74
N GLU A 114 -17.84 -3.13 14.57
CA GLU A 114 -19.21 -3.45 15.03
C GLU A 114 -19.85 -2.27 15.77
N GLU A 115 -19.15 -1.71 16.75
CA GLU A 115 -19.61 -0.54 17.52
C GLU A 115 -20.01 0.61 16.59
N VAL A 116 -19.13 0.96 15.66
CA VAL A 116 -19.37 2.08 14.73
C VAL A 116 -20.52 1.78 13.78
N LEU A 117 -20.62 0.57 13.24
CA LEU A 117 -21.74 0.17 12.39
C LEU A 117 -23.09 0.28 13.14
N VAL A 118 -23.16 -0.19 14.39
CA VAL A 118 -24.38 -0.09 15.22
C VAL A 118 -24.75 1.37 15.49
N GLN A 119 -23.76 2.21 15.83
CA GLN A 119 -23.97 3.64 16.06
C GLN A 119 -24.47 4.36 14.80
N LEU A 120 -23.87 4.09 13.65
CA LEU A 120 -24.26 4.69 12.38
C LEU A 120 -25.66 4.24 11.94
N GLN A 121 -25.97 2.96 12.07
CA GLN A 121 -27.29 2.41 11.74
C GLN A 121 -28.38 3.01 12.65
N THR A 122 -28.07 3.19 13.94
CA THR A 122 -29.00 3.81 14.90
C THR A 122 -29.26 5.28 14.58
N ARG A 123 -28.22 6.03 14.18
CA ARG A 123 -28.34 7.44 13.77
C ARG A 123 -29.04 7.61 12.40
N ASN A 124 -28.95 6.61 11.53
CA ASN A 124 -29.42 6.66 10.15
C ASN A 124 -30.19 5.38 9.79
N PRO A 125 -31.34 5.09 10.41
CA PRO A 125 -32.03 3.80 10.28
C PRO A 125 -32.51 3.49 8.86
N ASP A 126 -32.80 4.52 8.06
CA ASP A 126 -33.34 4.41 6.70
C ASP A 126 -32.28 4.62 5.62
N ARG A 127 -31.01 4.67 5.99
CA ARG A 127 -29.91 4.97 5.06
C ARG A 127 -28.96 3.79 4.91
N GLN A 128 -28.65 3.44 3.68
CA GLN A 128 -27.65 2.41 3.41
C GLN A 128 -26.25 2.85 3.87
N ILE A 129 -25.53 1.94 4.50
CA ILE A 129 -24.11 2.11 4.85
C ILE A 129 -23.29 1.25 3.88
N ILE A 130 -22.34 1.86 3.19
CA ILE A 130 -21.32 1.16 2.38
C ILE A 130 -19.96 1.31 3.07
N VAL A 131 -19.28 0.18 3.28
CA VAL A 131 -17.96 0.17 3.90
C VAL A 131 -16.88 0.21 2.81
N ILE A 132 -15.91 1.10 2.95
CA ILE A 132 -14.69 1.13 2.13
C ILE A 132 -13.52 0.91 3.07
N GLU A 133 -12.81 -0.20 2.92
CA GLU A 133 -11.65 -0.45 3.76
C GLU A 133 -10.42 -0.89 2.94
N ASP A 134 -9.25 -0.59 3.50
CA ASP A 134 -7.99 -1.15 3.04
C ASP A 134 -8.03 -2.67 3.15
N VAL A 135 -7.59 -3.38 2.11
CA VAL A 135 -7.63 -4.85 2.02
C VAL A 135 -6.86 -5.57 3.14
N PHE A 136 -6.02 -4.85 3.89
CA PHE A 136 -5.30 -5.36 5.06
C PHE A 136 -5.92 -4.91 6.39
N ASN A 137 -6.95 -4.08 6.38
CA ASN A 137 -7.63 -3.71 7.63
C ASN A 137 -8.43 -4.87 8.24
N TRP A 138 -9.07 -5.69 7.44
CA TRP A 138 -9.81 -6.92 7.79
C TRP A 138 -10.90 -6.77 8.85
N SER A 139 -11.25 -5.58 9.26
CA SER A 139 -12.20 -5.37 10.37
C SER A 139 -13.62 -5.81 10.03
N LEU A 140 -13.99 -5.78 8.74
CA LEU A 140 -15.27 -6.26 8.24
C LEU A 140 -15.26 -7.78 7.94
N PHE A 141 -14.09 -8.37 7.82
CA PHE A 141 -13.88 -9.74 7.37
C PHE A 141 -14.66 -10.78 8.19
N PRO A 142 -14.66 -10.73 9.55
CA PRO A 142 -15.36 -11.71 10.36
C PRO A 142 -16.87 -11.77 10.08
N PHE A 143 -17.53 -10.65 9.79
CA PHE A 143 -18.96 -10.62 9.45
C PHE A 143 -19.29 -11.30 8.14
N ARG A 144 -18.33 -11.38 7.24
CA ARG A 144 -18.42 -12.12 5.97
C ARG A 144 -18.15 -13.64 6.14
N HIS A 145 -17.63 -14.06 7.31
CA HIS A 145 -17.21 -15.42 7.60
C HIS A 145 -17.92 -16.02 8.82
N GLY A 146 -19.19 -15.65 9.00
CA GLY A 146 -20.07 -16.33 9.94
C GLY A 146 -20.08 -15.75 11.36
N ARG A 147 -19.41 -14.61 11.63
CA ARG A 147 -19.69 -13.81 12.82
C ARG A 147 -21.15 -13.32 12.76
N PRO A 148 -21.91 -13.31 13.89
CA PRO A 148 -23.20 -12.65 13.94
C PRO A 148 -23.14 -11.21 13.43
N GLN A 149 -24.14 -10.82 12.65
CA GLN A 149 -24.16 -9.45 12.10
C GLN A 149 -24.36 -8.40 13.20
N PRO A 150 -23.85 -7.17 13.03
CA PRO A 150 -24.06 -6.08 13.96
C PRO A 150 -25.58 -5.81 14.14
N GLN A 151 -25.97 -5.33 15.31
CA GLN A 151 -27.37 -5.00 15.58
C GLN A 151 -27.90 -4.00 14.53
N GLY A 152 -29.06 -4.32 13.94
CA GLY A 152 -29.66 -3.52 12.87
C GLY A 152 -29.31 -3.97 11.46
N PHE A 153 -28.40 -4.94 11.30
CA PHE A 153 -28.03 -5.49 10.01
C PHE A 153 -28.53 -6.93 9.83
N ASN A 154 -29.17 -7.20 8.70
CA ASN A 154 -29.63 -8.56 8.33
C ASN A 154 -28.54 -9.35 7.57
N ALA A 155 -27.56 -8.65 7.03
CA ALA A 155 -26.39 -9.19 6.30
C ALA A 155 -25.20 -8.24 6.48
N ALA A 156 -24.00 -8.71 6.17
CA ALA A 156 -22.81 -7.86 6.17
C ALA A 156 -23.01 -6.65 5.24
N PRO A 157 -22.60 -5.44 5.66
CA PRO A 157 -22.70 -4.25 4.83
C PRO A 157 -22.07 -4.47 3.47
N LYS A 158 -22.60 -3.81 2.44
CA LYS A 158 -21.93 -3.75 1.14
C LYS A 158 -20.57 -3.10 1.29
N SER A 159 -19.57 -3.61 0.57
CA SER A 159 -18.20 -3.12 0.80
C SER A 159 -17.32 -3.12 -0.43
N ILE A 160 -16.33 -2.23 -0.40
CA ILE A 160 -15.27 -2.08 -1.38
C ILE A 160 -13.93 -2.20 -0.64
N GLY A 161 -13.10 -3.15 -1.07
CA GLY A 161 -11.70 -3.25 -0.64
C GLY A 161 -10.80 -2.36 -1.50
N ILE A 162 -9.86 -1.67 -0.87
CA ILE A 162 -8.86 -0.84 -1.56
C ILE A 162 -7.48 -1.46 -1.37
N GLY A 163 -6.87 -1.91 -2.46
CA GLY A 163 -5.51 -2.44 -2.47
C GLY A 163 -4.48 -1.32 -2.47
N VAL A 164 -3.84 -1.10 -1.33
CA VAL A 164 -2.85 -0.02 -1.09
C VAL A 164 -1.42 -0.53 -0.98
N ALA A 165 -1.20 -1.83 -1.06
CA ALA A 165 0.09 -2.50 -1.09
C ALA A 165 0.24 -3.30 -2.39
N ALA A 166 1.39 -3.95 -2.62
CA ALA A 166 1.56 -4.85 -3.75
C ALA A 166 0.42 -5.88 -3.82
N PHE A 167 -0.02 -6.21 -5.02
CA PHE A 167 -1.10 -7.17 -5.22
C PHE A 167 -0.62 -8.59 -4.90
N MET A 168 -0.82 -9.02 -3.67
CA MET A 168 -0.33 -10.27 -3.12
C MET A 168 -1.39 -11.39 -3.13
N MET A 169 -2.40 -11.30 -4.01
CA MET A 169 -3.42 -12.34 -4.10
C MET A 169 -2.78 -13.67 -4.53
N GLU A 170 -3.08 -14.72 -3.79
CA GLU A 170 -2.69 -16.07 -4.20
C GLU A 170 -3.34 -16.44 -5.54
N SER A 171 -2.52 -16.95 -6.46
CA SER A 171 -2.91 -17.42 -7.79
C SER A 171 -2.16 -18.70 -8.15
N GLN A 172 -2.77 -19.55 -8.97
CA GLN A 172 -2.08 -20.70 -9.54
C GLN A 172 -0.87 -20.30 -10.42
N ASP A 173 -0.88 -19.08 -10.97
CA ASP A 173 0.14 -18.58 -11.89
C ASP A 173 1.31 -17.91 -11.16
N THR A 174 1.24 -17.73 -9.83
CA THR A 174 2.28 -17.10 -9.02
C THR A 174 2.83 -18.04 -7.96
N GLY A 175 4.09 -17.87 -7.60
CA GLY A 175 4.64 -18.51 -6.41
C GLY A 175 4.04 -17.94 -5.11
N PRO A 176 4.33 -18.59 -3.97
CA PRO A 176 3.90 -18.06 -2.67
C PRO A 176 4.42 -16.66 -2.42
N VAL A 177 3.59 -15.83 -1.78
CA VAL A 177 3.96 -14.50 -1.31
C VAL A 177 5.22 -14.58 -0.43
N SER A 178 6.08 -13.61 -0.49
CA SER A 178 7.36 -13.48 0.22
C SER A 178 8.55 -14.24 -0.36
N LEU A 179 8.36 -15.04 -1.41
CA LEU A 179 9.49 -15.70 -2.09
C LEU A 179 10.08 -14.88 -3.24
N GLY A 180 9.41 -13.81 -3.67
CA GLY A 180 9.87 -12.97 -4.77
C GLY A 180 10.09 -13.74 -6.07
N LEU A 181 9.25 -14.72 -6.35
CA LEU A 181 9.32 -15.51 -7.58
C LEU A 181 8.56 -14.81 -8.71
N PRO A 182 9.06 -14.87 -9.95
CA PRO A 182 8.30 -14.40 -11.10
C PRO A 182 7.06 -15.28 -11.32
N ALA A 183 6.01 -14.68 -11.86
CA ALA A 183 4.83 -15.41 -12.30
C ALA A 183 5.20 -16.41 -13.41
N ASP A 184 4.58 -17.58 -13.39
CA ASP A 184 4.75 -18.63 -14.39
C ASP A 184 3.44 -19.40 -14.55
N ALA A 185 2.71 -19.08 -15.62
CA ALA A 185 1.41 -19.65 -15.96
C ALA A 185 1.50 -20.93 -16.81
N THR A 186 2.70 -21.47 -17.04
CA THR A 186 2.86 -22.78 -17.70
C THR A 186 2.40 -23.92 -16.79
N ASP A 187 2.07 -25.09 -17.34
CA ASP A 187 1.65 -26.24 -16.55
C ASP A 187 2.72 -26.65 -15.51
N SER A 188 4.00 -26.61 -15.90
CA SER A 188 5.11 -26.88 -14.98
C SER A 188 5.26 -25.79 -13.92
N GLY A 189 5.04 -24.51 -14.30
CA GLY A 189 5.02 -23.38 -13.39
C GLY A 189 3.93 -23.51 -12.34
N ARG A 190 2.71 -23.83 -12.73
CA ARG A 190 1.59 -24.07 -11.82
C ARG A 190 1.84 -25.23 -10.87
N GLN A 191 2.40 -26.34 -11.36
CA GLN A 191 2.79 -27.47 -10.51
C GLN A 191 3.85 -27.07 -9.48
N ARG A 192 4.88 -26.33 -9.90
CA ARG A 192 5.88 -25.75 -9.01
C ARG A 192 5.25 -24.82 -7.98
N ASN A 193 4.39 -23.90 -8.41
CA ASN A 193 3.74 -22.92 -7.53
C ASN A 193 2.90 -23.63 -6.47
N ALA A 194 2.08 -24.61 -6.85
CA ALA A 194 1.28 -25.42 -5.92
C ALA A 194 2.12 -26.18 -4.91
N ALA A 195 3.23 -26.80 -5.36
CA ALA A 195 4.14 -27.52 -4.46
C ALA A 195 4.83 -26.58 -3.46
N LEU A 196 5.28 -25.42 -3.91
CA LEU A 196 5.88 -24.39 -3.06
C LEU A 196 4.86 -23.81 -2.07
N GLN A 197 3.62 -23.57 -2.50
CA GLN A 197 2.55 -23.09 -1.61
C GLN A 197 2.32 -24.07 -0.45
N GLN A 198 2.19 -25.36 -0.74
CA GLN A 198 2.06 -26.39 0.30
C GLN A 198 3.26 -26.45 1.23
N LEU A 199 4.47 -26.26 0.70
CA LEU A 199 5.70 -26.29 1.49
C LEU A 199 5.74 -25.11 2.48
N VAL A 200 5.47 -23.88 2.01
CA VAL A 200 5.52 -22.70 2.88
C VAL A 200 4.38 -22.67 3.89
N GLU A 201 3.18 -23.13 3.52
CA GLU A 201 2.01 -23.21 4.42
C GLU A 201 2.20 -24.23 5.54
N ARG A 202 2.80 -25.39 5.23
CA ARG A 202 3.10 -26.43 6.24
C ARG A 202 4.35 -26.13 7.07
N GLY A 203 5.19 -25.23 6.60
CA GLY A 203 6.47 -24.83 7.20
C GLY A 203 6.43 -23.39 7.73
N PRO A 204 7.17 -22.48 7.10
CA PRO A 204 7.43 -21.16 7.65
C PRO A 204 6.19 -20.27 7.84
N MET A 205 5.13 -20.46 7.05
CA MET A 205 3.88 -19.69 7.18
C MET A 205 2.84 -20.30 8.11
N LYS A 206 3.07 -21.55 8.59
CA LYS A 206 2.09 -22.20 9.46
C LYS A 206 1.72 -21.39 10.70
N PRO A 207 2.64 -20.75 11.44
CA PRO A 207 2.27 -19.94 12.60
C PRO A 207 1.34 -18.77 12.27
N MET A 208 1.48 -18.18 11.09
CA MET A 208 0.60 -17.13 10.59
C MET A 208 -0.80 -17.68 10.28
N ILE A 209 -0.87 -18.83 9.62
CA ILE A 209 -2.15 -19.49 9.27
C ILE A 209 -2.91 -19.88 10.53
N ASP A 210 -2.22 -20.47 11.51
CA ASP A 210 -2.81 -20.84 12.80
C ASP A 210 -3.32 -19.60 13.55
N ALA A 211 -2.56 -18.50 13.53
CA ALA A 211 -2.96 -17.23 14.13
C ALA A 211 -4.19 -16.63 13.43
N TRP A 212 -4.26 -16.73 12.10
CA TRP A 212 -5.45 -16.28 11.36
C TRP A 212 -6.70 -17.07 11.74
N GLN A 213 -6.60 -18.40 11.75
CA GLN A 213 -7.72 -19.27 12.18
C GLN A 213 -8.15 -18.95 13.61
N GLN A 214 -7.19 -18.71 14.51
CA GLN A 214 -7.47 -18.34 15.89
C GLN A 214 -8.13 -16.96 15.99
N ALA A 215 -7.60 -15.95 15.32
CA ALA A 215 -8.17 -14.60 15.30
C ALA A 215 -9.61 -14.59 14.76
N MET A 216 -9.87 -15.35 13.70
CA MET A 216 -11.23 -15.51 13.16
C MET A 216 -12.17 -16.18 14.18
N LYS A 217 -11.69 -17.22 14.87
CA LYS A 217 -12.46 -17.89 15.94
C LYS A 217 -12.71 -16.94 17.12
N ASP A 218 -11.71 -16.18 17.55
CA ASP A 218 -11.82 -15.21 18.65
C ASP A 218 -12.79 -14.06 18.32
N THR A 219 -12.94 -13.74 17.02
CA THR A 219 -13.96 -12.79 16.55
C THR A 219 -15.36 -13.43 16.38
N GLY A 220 -15.55 -14.69 16.75
CA GLY A 220 -16.85 -15.37 16.70
C GLY A 220 -17.25 -15.89 15.32
N CYS A 221 -16.28 -16.07 14.41
CA CYS A 221 -16.55 -16.70 13.11
C CYS A 221 -16.84 -18.19 13.27
N THR A 222 -17.86 -18.66 12.57
CA THR A 222 -18.29 -20.07 12.57
C THR A 222 -17.99 -20.77 11.25
N ALA A 223 -17.65 -20.03 10.20
CA ALA A 223 -17.32 -20.61 8.91
C ALA A 223 -15.92 -21.23 8.92
N ILE A 224 -15.79 -22.37 8.27
CA ILE A 224 -14.48 -22.97 8.00
C ILE A 224 -13.86 -22.16 6.85
N LEU A 225 -12.69 -21.57 7.11
CA LEU A 225 -11.96 -20.82 6.10
C LEU A 225 -11.32 -21.81 5.11
N GLN A 226 -11.78 -21.79 3.88
CA GLN A 226 -11.33 -22.72 2.83
C GLN A 226 -10.31 -22.11 1.89
N THR A 227 -10.08 -20.79 1.97
CA THR A 227 -9.17 -20.07 1.09
C THR A 227 -7.97 -19.57 1.87
N ASN A 228 -6.85 -19.40 1.17
CA ASN A 228 -5.66 -18.73 1.69
C ASN A 228 -5.99 -17.30 2.12
N ILE A 229 -5.30 -16.80 3.16
CA ILE A 229 -5.51 -15.46 3.70
C ILE A 229 -5.33 -14.38 2.62
N PHE A 230 -4.30 -14.49 1.77
CA PHE A 230 -4.00 -13.50 0.73
C PHE A 230 -5.01 -13.53 -0.43
N ARG A 231 -5.64 -14.67 -0.72
CA ARG A 231 -6.77 -14.69 -1.64
C ARG A 231 -8.02 -14.10 -0.99
N SER A 232 -8.25 -14.46 0.25
CA SER A 232 -9.40 -13.98 1.01
C SER A 232 -9.43 -12.46 1.17
N CYS A 233 -8.29 -11.79 1.38
CA CYS A 233 -8.19 -10.34 1.48
C CYS A 233 -8.81 -9.62 0.27
N TYR A 234 -8.63 -10.18 -0.93
CA TYR A 234 -9.12 -9.58 -2.16
C TYR A 234 -10.53 -10.01 -2.55
N THR A 235 -11.03 -11.11 -1.98
CA THR A 235 -12.37 -11.67 -2.32
C THR A 235 -13.42 -11.45 -1.24
N ALA A 236 -13.05 -10.88 -0.10
CA ALA A 236 -13.96 -10.64 1.02
C ALA A 236 -14.97 -9.51 0.79
N HIS A 237 -14.68 -8.60 -0.13
CA HIS A 237 -15.53 -7.46 -0.46
C HIS A 237 -16.42 -7.75 -1.68
N ASP A 238 -17.49 -6.97 -1.84
CA ASP A 238 -18.32 -7.04 -3.06
C ASP A 238 -17.51 -6.64 -4.29
N PHE A 239 -16.61 -5.65 -4.13
CA PHE A 239 -15.58 -5.27 -5.11
C PHE A 239 -14.26 -5.00 -4.41
N THR A 240 -13.16 -5.26 -5.11
CA THR A 240 -11.82 -4.85 -4.68
C THR A 240 -11.15 -4.06 -5.80
N LEU A 241 -10.66 -2.87 -5.47
CA LEU A 241 -9.95 -1.98 -6.38
C LEU A 241 -8.48 -1.90 -6.00
N GLN A 242 -7.61 -2.47 -6.83
CA GLN A 242 -6.17 -2.34 -6.66
C GLN A 242 -5.70 -1.01 -7.25
N LEU A 243 -4.97 -0.21 -6.46
CA LEU A 243 -4.52 1.12 -6.85
C LEU A 243 -3.24 1.09 -7.70
N CYS A 244 -3.31 0.41 -8.83
CA CYS A 244 -2.24 0.40 -9.84
C CYS A 244 -2.81 0.12 -11.23
N SER A 245 -2.00 0.31 -12.27
CA SER A 245 -2.34 -0.10 -13.62
C SER A 245 -2.18 -1.61 -13.83
N PRO A 246 -2.97 -2.23 -14.71
CA PRO A 246 -2.85 -3.67 -15.02
C PRO A 246 -1.44 -4.08 -15.45
N SER A 247 -0.75 -3.25 -16.25
CA SER A 247 0.59 -3.56 -16.76
C SER A 247 1.70 -3.54 -15.70
N LEU A 248 1.41 -3.06 -14.48
CA LEU A 248 2.35 -3.14 -13.36
C LEU A 248 2.34 -4.52 -12.70
N GLU A 249 1.20 -5.22 -12.75
CA GLU A 249 0.97 -6.51 -12.08
C GLU A 249 1.10 -7.70 -13.02
N TYR A 250 1.27 -8.88 -12.45
CA TYR A 250 1.29 -10.12 -13.20
C TYR A 250 -0.06 -10.38 -13.88
N ASN A 251 -0.01 -10.84 -15.11
CA ASN A 251 -1.20 -11.31 -15.80
C ASN A 251 -1.55 -12.72 -15.30
N ILE A 252 -2.50 -12.80 -14.37
CA ILE A 252 -2.96 -14.07 -13.76
C ILE A 252 -4.29 -14.50 -14.37
N SER A 253 -4.43 -15.83 -14.61
CA SER A 253 -5.60 -16.41 -15.29
C SER A 253 -6.82 -16.62 -14.40
N ASP A 254 -6.63 -16.59 -13.09
CA ASP A 254 -7.65 -16.84 -12.07
C ASP A 254 -8.03 -15.59 -11.27
N LEU A 255 -7.88 -14.39 -11.89
CA LEU A 255 -8.30 -13.13 -11.28
C LEU A 255 -9.83 -13.15 -11.08
N PRO A 256 -10.31 -12.95 -9.84
CA PRO A 256 -11.75 -12.90 -9.59
C PRO A 256 -12.40 -11.70 -10.28
N PRO A 257 -13.63 -11.84 -10.80
CA PRO A 257 -14.32 -10.75 -11.50
C PRO A 257 -14.68 -9.55 -10.59
N SER A 258 -14.62 -9.74 -9.27
CA SER A 258 -14.79 -8.67 -8.28
C SER A 258 -13.53 -7.83 -8.07
N VAL A 259 -12.37 -8.25 -8.60
CA VAL A 259 -11.10 -7.54 -8.45
C VAL A 259 -10.79 -6.78 -9.73
N GLU A 260 -10.55 -5.48 -9.61
CA GLU A 260 -10.22 -4.59 -10.74
C GLU A 260 -8.98 -3.74 -10.41
N PHE A 261 -8.18 -3.45 -11.42
CA PHE A 261 -7.09 -2.50 -11.35
C PHE A 261 -7.64 -1.10 -11.69
N ALA A 262 -7.53 -0.15 -10.75
CA ALA A 262 -8.16 1.16 -10.88
C ALA A 262 -7.20 2.27 -11.36
N GLY A 263 -5.92 1.96 -11.49
CA GLY A 263 -4.87 2.95 -11.69
C GLY A 263 -4.35 3.53 -10.38
N VAL A 264 -3.22 4.23 -10.43
CA VAL A 264 -2.69 4.93 -9.26
C VAL A 264 -3.51 6.17 -8.94
N LEU A 265 -3.55 6.56 -7.66
CA LEU A 265 -4.22 7.81 -7.26
C LEU A 265 -3.60 9.03 -7.97
N PRO A 266 -4.34 10.12 -8.20
CA PRO A 266 -3.83 11.30 -8.86
C PRO A 266 -2.66 11.94 -8.11
N ARG A 267 -1.81 12.69 -8.83
CA ARG A 267 -0.73 13.47 -8.22
C ARG A 267 -1.30 14.43 -7.19
N LYS A 268 -0.63 14.51 -6.04
CA LYS A 268 -0.98 15.47 -5.00
C LYS A 268 -0.16 16.74 -5.21
N PRO A 269 -0.79 17.91 -5.40
CA PRO A 269 -0.05 19.16 -5.47
C PRO A 269 0.63 19.44 -4.13
N ALA A 270 1.66 20.30 -4.16
CA ALA A 270 2.26 20.80 -2.94
C ALA A 270 1.19 21.46 -2.06
N ALA A 271 1.25 21.22 -0.75
CA ALA A 271 0.45 21.99 0.16
C ALA A 271 0.79 23.49 0.02
N PRO A 272 -0.19 24.40 0.12
CA PRO A 272 0.11 25.84 0.04
C PRO A 272 1.16 26.32 1.05
N SER A 273 1.30 25.63 2.16
CA SER A 273 2.30 25.86 3.21
C SER A 273 3.63 25.15 2.98
N PHE A 274 3.83 24.46 1.84
CA PHE A 274 5.09 23.80 1.56
C PHE A 274 6.14 24.84 1.13
N GLU A 275 7.20 24.91 1.92
CA GLU A 275 8.34 25.79 1.63
C GLU A 275 9.40 24.99 0.87
N TYR A 276 9.73 25.47 -0.33
CA TYR A 276 10.79 24.87 -1.13
C TYR A 276 12.16 25.17 -0.49
N PRO A 277 13.10 24.18 -0.47
CA PRO A 277 14.45 24.43 0.00
C PRO A 277 15.15 25.54 -0.80
N LEU A 278 16.07 26.28 -0.20
CA LEU A 278 16.79 27.39 -0.85
C LEU A 278 17.52 26.96 -2.13
N TRP A 279 17.96 25.71 -2.21
CA TRP A 279 18.62 25.14 -3.37
C TRP A 279 17.66 24.62 -4.46
N TRP A 280 16.34 24.74 -4.27
CA TRP A 280 15.35 24.18 -5.21
C TRP A 280 15.57 24.65 -6.66
N SER A 281 15.94 25.92 -6.84
CA SER A 281 16.26 26.47 -8.17
C SER A 281 17.39 25.71 -8.89
N GLU A 282 18.22 24.96 -8.20
CA GLU A 282 19.26 24.13 -8.81
C GLU A 282 18.64 22.90 -9.45
N VAL A 283 17.64 22.27 -8.80
CA VAL A 283 16.86 21.13 -9.36
C VAL A 283 16.11 21.58 -10.62
N GLU A 284 15.40 22.72 -10.56
CA GLU A 284 14.67 23.24 -11.73
C GLU A 284 15.58 23.58 -12.91
N ARG A 285 16.80 23.99 -12.63
CA ARG A 285 17.80 24.35 -13.63
C ARG A 285 18.71 23.20 -14.06
N ALA A 286 18.77 22.11 -13.29
CA ALA A 286 19.67 21.00 -13.54
C ALA A 286 19.63 20.51 -14.99
N GLN A 287 18.42 20.34 -15.53
CA GLN A 287 18.20 19.91 -16.92
C GLN A 287 18.32 21.04 -17.96
N LYS A 288 18.20 22.33 -17.53
CA LYS A 288 18.17 23.48 -18.46
C LYS A 288 19.55 24.12 -18.70
N ASN A 289 20.43 24.08 -17.71
CA ASN A 289 21.68 24.87 -17.70
C ASN A 289 22.96 24.05 -17.92
N ASN A 290 22.85 22.76 -18.28
CA ASN A 290 23.99 21.85 -18.48
C ASN A 290 24.97 21.72 -17.29
N GLN A 291 24.59 22.18 -16.07
CA GLN A 291 25.40 21.99 -14.87
C GLN A 291 25.35 20.52 -14.42
N TYR A 292 24.15 19.94 -14.40
CA TYR A 292 23.92 18.53 -14.13
C TYR A 292 23.17 17.93 -15.32
N ARG A 293 23.65 16.82 -15.81
CA ARG A 293 23.00 16.07 -16.88
C ARG A 293 21.83 15.23 -16.36
N HIS A 294 21.95 14.77 -15.12
CA HIS A 294 20.98 13.86 -14.49
C HIS A 294 20.68 14.22 -13.05
N VAL A 295 19.46 13.93 -12.64
CA VAL A 295 19.00 14.02 -11.26
C VAL A 295 18.67 12.64 -10.73
N VAL A 296 19.36 12.20 -9.69
CA VAL A 296 19.09 10.97 -8.93
C VAL A 296 18.41 11.35 -7.64
N PHE A 297 17.20 10.87 -7.44
CA PHE A 297 16.46 11.05 -6.17
C PHE A 297 16.56 9.79 -5.32
N VAL A 298 16.79 9.92 -4.00
CA VAL A 298 16.84 8.78 -3.08
C VAL A 298 15.93 8.98 -1.87
N SER A 299 15.22 7.91 -1.50
CA SER A 299 14.42 7.84 -0.27
C SER A 299 14.30 6.43 0.28
N GLN A 300 14.32 6.32 1.62
CA GLN A 300 14.07 5.08 2.37
C GLN A 300 12.63 4.98 2.91
N GLY A 301 11.72 5.87 2.50
CA GLY A 301 10.37 5.96 3.05
C GLY A 301 10.34 6.67 4.40
N THR A 302 9.33 6.39 5.22
CA THR A 302 9.04 7.09 6.48
C THR A 302 9.31 6.25 7.74
N VAL A 303 9.54 4.95 7.60
CA VAL A 303 9.68 4.01 8.71
C VAL A 303 11.14 3.71 9.05
N ASN A 304 11.98 3.53 8.04
CA ASN A 304 13.38 3.17 8.22
C ASN A 304 14.25 4.43 8.39
N MET A 305 14.79 4.62 9.59
CA MET A 305 15.64 5.77 9.96
C MET A 305 17.14 5.44 9.94
N ASP A 306 17.55 4.22 9.59
CA ASP A 306 18.97 3.88 9.41
C ASP A 306 19.42 4.29 7.99
N TYR A 307 19.81 5.56 7.84
CA TYR A 307 20.22 6.11 6.55
C TYR A 307 21.49 5.46 5.99
N SER A 308 22.23 4.68 6.77
CA SER A 308 23.37 3.89 6.30
C SER A 308 22.96 2.75 5.36
N GLU A 309 21.68 2.38 5.34
CA GLU A 309 21.19 1.32 4.45
C GLU A 309 21.14 1.75 2.97
N LEU A 310 20.68 2.97 2.67
CA LEU A 310 20.49 3.37 1.28
C LEU A 310 20.83 4.84 1.00
N VAL A 311 20.39 5.78 1.85
CA VAL A 311 20.57 7.22 1.60
C VAL A 311 22.05 7.59 1.53
N LEU A 312 22.83 7.26 2.55
CA LEU A 312 24.25 7.59 2.61
C LEU A 312 25.05 6.90 1.50
N PRO A 313 24.91 5.56 1.28
CA PRO A 313 25.60 4.90 0.17
C PRO A 313 25.22 5.48 -1.19
N THR A 314 23.99 5.97 -1.39
CA THR A 314 23.59 6.61 -2.65
C THR A 314 24.30 7.95 -2.86
N ILE A 315 24.38 8.79 -1.83
CA ILE A 315 25.11 10.06 -1.91
C ILE A 315 26.60 9.78 -2.18
N GLU A 316 27.19 8.82 -1.46
CA GLU A 316 28.61 8.45 -1.62
C GLU A 316 28.92 7.89 -3.02
N ALA A 317 28.01 7.11 -3.60
CA ALA A 317 28.17 6.52 -4.93
C ALA A 317 28.44 7.56 -6.03
N PHE A 318 27.94 8.79 -5.87
CA PHE A 318 28.02 9.84 -6.88
C PHE A 318 28.87 11.05 -6.47
N THR A 319 29.58 11.00 -5.34
CA THR A 319 30.38 12.14 -4.83
C THR A 319 31.40 12.68 -5.85
N LYS A 320 31.93 11.81 -6.73
CA LYS A 320 32.92 12.19 -7.78
C LYS A 320 32.32 12.36 -9.16
N THR A 321 31.00 12.46 -9.28
CA THR A 321 30.30 12.52 -10.57
C THR A 321 29.72 13.93 -10.73
N GLU A 322 30.42 14.78 -11.49
CA GLU A 322 30.10 16.22 -11.60
C GLU A 322 28.80 16.50 -12.36
N ASP A 323 28.36 15.59 -13.22
CA ASP A 323 27.17 15.72 -14.04
C ASP A 323 25.89 15.10 -13.44
N ILE A 324 25.95 14.58 -12.20
CA ILE A 324 24.80 14.03 -11.47
C ILE A 324 24.51 14.86 -10.21
N LEU A 325 23.29 15.38 -10.10
CA LEU A 325 22.76 15.93 -8.86
C LEU A 325 22.04 14.83 -8.08
N VAL A 326 22.48 14.57 -6.86
CA VAL A 326 21.78 13.65 -5.92
C VAL A 326 20.88 14.46 -5.00
N VAL A 327 19.61 14.15 -4.96
CA VAL A 327 18.66 14.71 -4.00
C VAL A 327 18.19 13.61 -3.07
N ALA A 328 18.38 13.78 -1.77
CA ALA A 328 17.97 12.82 -0.75
C ALA A 328 16.89 13.40 0.16
N THR A 329 15.82 12.65 0.40
CA THR A 329 14.87 12.96 1.46
C THR A 329 14.96 11.94 2.58
N LEU A 330 14.93 12.43 3.83
CA LEU A 330 15.00 11.62 5.02
C LEU A 330 13.65 11.04 5.44
N GLY A 331 12.57 11.51 4.78
CA GLY A 331 11.23 10.93 4.89
C GLY A 331 10.39 11.42 6.06
N SER A 332 10.96 12.13 7.03
CA SER A 332 10.26 12.65 8.20
C SER A 332 10.71 14.07 8.53
N ARG A 333 9.76 14.95 8.80
CA ARG A 333 10.06 16.35 9.18
C ARG A 333 10.92 16.39 10.45
N GLY A 334 11.97 17.22 10.39
CA GLY A 334 12.95 17.35 11.48
C GLY A 334 13.99 16.25 11.53
N ALA A 335 13.95 15.24 10.65
CA ALA A 335 14.97 14.21 10.55
C ALA A 335 16.32 14.82 10.12
N GLN A 336 17.40 14.27 10.66
CA GLN A 336 18.76 14.72 10.41
C GLN A 336 19.68 13.56 10.06
N LEU A 337 20.67 13.82 9.24
CA LEU A 337 21.75 12.87 8.99
C LEU A 337 22.63 12.69 10.23
N PRO A 338 23.40 11.59 10.32
CA PRO A 338 24.33 11.39 11.42
C PRO A 338 25.27 12.57 11.60
N HIS A 339 25.57 12.88 12.87
CA HIS A 339 26.47 13.97 13.22
C HIS A 339 27.84 13.81 12.51
N GLY A 340 28.30 14.90 11.90
CA GLY A 340 29.59 14.93 11.19
C GLY A 340 29.51 14.52 9.70
N PHE A 341 28.37 14.10 9.20
CA PHE A 341 28.22 13.90 7.75
C PHE A 341 28.16 15.24 7.02
N VAL A 342 29.00 15.40 6.02
CA VAL A 342 29.02 16.57 5.15
C VAL A 342 28.61 16.16 3.75
N ALA A 343 27.50 16.71 3.28
CA ALA A 343 27.03 16.42 1.93
C ALA A 343 28.02 16.96 0.87
N PRO A 344 28.38 16.18 -0.16
CA PRO A 344 29.23 16.65 -1.25
C PRO A 344 28.53 17.75 -2.06
N SER A 345 29.32 18.51 -2.84
CA SER A 345 28.84 19.68 -3.59
C SER A 345 27.69 19.39 -4.57
N ASN A 346 27.58 18.17 -5.05
CA ASN A 346 26.54 17.68 -5.96
C ASN A 346 25.42 16.93 -5.25
N ALA A 347 25.30 17.01 -3.91
CA ALA A 347 24.20 16.40 -3.16
C ALA A 347 23.37 17.46 -2.41
N ARG A 348 22.06 17.26 -2.35
CA ARG A 348 21.12 18.06 -1.59
C ARG A 348 20.29 17.12 -0.69
N VAL A 349 20.22 17.47 0.58
CA VAL A 349 19.50 16.67 1.57
C VAL A 349 18.41 17.53 2.19
N VAL A 350 17.24 16.95 2.36
CA VAL A 350 16.09 17.56 3.02
C VAL A 350 15.41 16.53 3.91
N ASP A 351 14.88 16.97 5.03
CA ASP A 351 14.17 16.12 5.98
C ASP A 351 12.89 15.52 5.36
N TYR A 352 12.14 16.33 4.64
CA TYR A 352 10.91 15.91 3.97
C TYR A 352 10.74 16.59 2.60
N MET A 353 10.45 15.78 1.57
CA MET A 353 10.13 16.24 0.22
C MET A 353 8.93 15.44 -0.33
N PRO A 354 7.84 16.08 -0.77
CA PRO A 354 6.76 15.38 -1.46
C PRO A 354 7.27 14.73 -2.75
N TYR A 355 7.04 13.43 -2.89
CA TYR A 355 7.56 12.66 -4.03
C TYR A 355 7.10 13.21 -5.39
N ASP A 356 5.81 13.57 -5.51
CA ASP A 356 5.27 14.06 -6.78
C ASP A 356 5.89 15.36 -7.27
N ILE A 357 6.44 16.17 -6.34
CA ILE A 357 7.19 17.38 -6.69
C ILE A 357 8.58 17.02 -7.19
N MET A 358 9.29 16.17 -6.44
CA MET A 358 10.68 15.84 -6.76
C MET A 358 10.79 14.95 -8.01
N LEU A 359 9.88 13.98 -8.14
CA LEU A 359 9.91 13.03 -9.26
C LEU A 359 9.63 13.68 -10.63
N GLU A 360 9.05 14.87 -10.66
CA GLU A 360 8.92 15.64 -11.92
C GLU A 360 10.27 15.99 -12.54
N TYR A 361 11.31 16.15 -11.71
CA TYR A 361 12.66 16.54 -12.12
C TYR A 361 13.64 15.37 -12.05
N THR A 362 13.18 14.18 -11.74
CA THR A 362 14.03 13.02 -11.46
C THR A 362 14.20 12.12 -12.69
N ASP A 363 15.43 11.73 -13.00
CA ASP A 363 15.74 10.77 -14.05
C ASP A 363 15.74 9.33 -13.53
N VAL A 364 16.22 9.11 -12.30
CA VAL A 364 16.24 7.80 -11.63
C VAL A 364 15.87 7.96 -10.16
N PHE A 365 14.94 7.14 -9.70
CA PHE A 365 14.57 7.08 -8.29
C PHE A 365 15.20 5.87 -7.62
N VAL A 366 16.01 6.08 -6.58
CA VAL A 366 16.59 5.03 -5.74
C VAL A 366 15.73 4.89 -4.49
N SER A 367 15.18 3.70 -4.26
CA SER A 367 14.20 3.46 -3.19
C SER A 367 14.42 2.13 -2.48
N ASN A 368 14.01 2.08 -1.21
CA ASN A 368 13.98 0.83 -0.44
C ASN A 368 12.81 -0.11 -0.82
N GLY A 369 12.05 0.21 -1.87
CA GLY A 369 11.05 -0.68 -2.42
C GLY A 369 9.67 -0.66 -1.74
N GLY A 370 9.31 0.40 -1.00
CA GLY A 370 7.94 0.55 -0.53
C GLY A 370 6.95 0.74 -1.67
N TYR A 371 5.73 0.19 -1.56
CA TYR A 371 4.72 0.25 -2.62
C TYR A 371 4.31 1.68 -2.97
N GLY A 372 4.21 2.56 -1.97
CA GLY A 372 3.96 3.99 -2.20
C GLY A 372 5.02 4.64 -3.11
N ALA A 373 6.31 4.33 -2.90
CA ALA A 373 7.39 4.83 -3.75
C ALA A 373 7.25 4.32 -5.19
N LEU A 374 6.92 3.03 -5.38
CA LEU A 374 6.68 2.45 -6.70
C LEU A 374 5.53 3.14 -7.44
N THR A 375 4.38 3.36 -6.77
CA THR A 375 3.22 4.02 -7.38
C THR A 375 3.51 5.48 -7.74
N HIS A 376 4.31 6.19 -6.93
CA HIS A 376 4.80 7.51 -7.29
C HIS A 376 5.75 7.50 -8.50
N ALA A 377 6.66 6.52 -8.59
CA ALA A 377 7.53 6.34 -9.75
C ALA A 377 6.72 6.10 -11.04
N VAL A 378 5.72 5.21 -10.97
CA VAL A 378 4.79 4.92 -12.09
C VAL A 378 4.06 6.19 -12.53
N ARG A 379 3.46 6.90 -11.59
CA ARG A 379 2.67 8.13 -11.84
C ARG A 379 3.49 9.22 -12.53
N ASN A 380 4.77 9.29 -12.20
CA ASN A 380 5.67 10.31 -12.75
C ASN A 380 6.49 9.81 -13.96
N GLY A 381 6.38 8.52 -14.33
CA GLY A 381 7.14 7.94 -15.44
C GLY A 381 8.64 7.91 -15.19
N VAL A 382 9.05 7.64 -13.93
CA VAL A 382 10.44 7.62 -13.49
C VAL A 382 10.91 6.18 -13.28
N PRO A 383 11.98 5.74 -13.91
CA PRO A 383 12.60 4.45 -13.64
C PRO A 383 13.14 4.38 -12.20
N ILE A 384 13.16 3.15 -11.63
CA ILE A 384 13.47 2.95 -10.23
C ILE A 384 14.61 1.94 -10.01
N VAL A 385 15.51 2.24 -9.07
CA VAL A 385 16.48 1.29 -8.51
C VAL A 385 16.00 0.89 -7.13
N LEU A 386 15.83 -0.40 -6.89
CA LEU A 386 15.20 -0.95 -5.69
C LEU A 386 16.20 -1.71 -4.82
N ALA A 387 16.25 -1.32 -3.54
CA ALA A 387 17.06 -1.96 -2.51
C ALA A 387 16.19 -2.20 -1.29
N GLY A 388 15.61 -3.37 -1.15
CA GLY A 388 14.80 -3.75 0.00
C GLY A 388 14.29 -5.16 -0.14
N GLU A 389 14.30 -5.89 0.96
CA GLU A 389 13.94 -7.31 1.01
C GLU A 389 12.98 -7.62 2.18
N SER A 390 12.77 -6.65 3.09
CA SER A 390 11.87 -6.80 4.24
C SER A 390 10.41 -6.49 3.87
N GLU A 391 9.48 -6.93 4.69
CA GLU A 391 8.03 -6.79 4.53
C GLU A 391 7.58 -7.28 3.12
N GLU A 392 6.78 -6.49 2.43
CA GLU A 392 6.32 -6.78 1.06
C GLU A 392 7.29 -6.30 -0.04
N LYS A 393 8.45 -5.76 0.32
CA LYS A 393 9.36 -5.08 -0.64
C LYS A 393 9.89 -6.00 -1.73
N ILE A 394 10.06 -7.30 -1.43
CA ILE A 394 10.46 -8.27 -2.45
C ILE A 394 9.37 -8.42 -3.52
N GLU A 395 8.11 -8.40 -3.12
CA GLU A 395 6.96 -8.48 -4.04
C GLU A 395 6.83 -7.21 -4.88
N VAL A 396 7.04 -6.05 -4.27
CA VAL A 396 7.09 -4.74 -4.96
C VAL A 396 8.21 -4.73 -6.01
N THR A 397 9.39 -5.19 -5.60
CA THR A 397 10.57 -5.25 -6.47
C THR A 397 10.33 -6.14 -7.69
N MET A 398 9.76 -7.33 -7.49
CA MET A 398 9.52 -8.26 -8.59
C MET A 398 8.49 -7.74 -9.59
N ARG A 399 7.49 -6.97 -9.15
CA ARG A 399 6.54 -6.31 -10.04
C ARG A 399 7.19 -5.21 -10.86
N ALA A 400 8.04 -4.40 -10.24
CA ALA A 400 8.80 -3.39 -10.95
C ALA A 400 9.72 -4.00 -12.04
N ILE A 401 10.36 -5.14 -11.73
CA ILE A 401 11.18 -5.89 -12.69
C ILE A 401 10.33 -6.48 -13.81
N TYR A 402 9.20 -7.12 -13.47
CA TYR A 402 8.26 -7.67 -14.44
C TYR A 402 7.75 -6.61 -15.42
N ALA A 403 7.38 -5.44 -14.91
CA ALA A 403 6.92 -4.32 -15.73
C ALA A 403 8.06 -3.60 -16.49
N GLY A 404 9.31 -4.01 -16.30
CA GLY A 404 10.48 -3.36 -16.93
C GLY A 404 10.78 -1.97 -16.40
N LEU A 405 10.21 -1.60 -15.24
CA LEU A 405 10.32 -0.25 -14.68
C LEU A 405 11.69 0.05 -14.08
N GLY A 406 12.45 -0.96 -13.67
CA GLY A 406 13.68 -0.69 -12.93
C GLY A 406 14.61 -1.88 -12.73
N VAL A 407 15.52 -1.71 -11.78
CA VAL A 407 16.59 -2.65 -11.43
C VAL A 407 16.49 -3.00 -9.94
N SER A 408 16.60 -4.30 -9.62
CA SER A 408 16.78 -4.77 -8.24
C SER A 408 18.27 -4.85 -7.92
N LEU A 409 18.64 -4.39 -6.72
CA LEU A 409 19.98 -4.59 -6.17
C LEU A 409 20.07 -5.90 -5.34
N SER A 410 18.93 -6.57 -5.12
CA SER A 410 18.82 -7.86 -4.40
C SER A 410 19.52 -7.83 -3.03
N THR A 411 19.37 -6.72 -2.33
CA THR A 411 19.91 -6.54 -0.98
C THR A 411 19.24 -5.38 -0.26
N GLN A 412 19.11 -5.50 1.05
CA GLN A 412 18.65 -4.42 1.93
C GLN A 412 19.72 -3.33 2.12
N ARG A 413 21.00 -3.68 2.01
CA ARG A 413 22.16 -2.81 2.26
C ARG A 413 23.13 -2.86 1.09
N PRO A 414 22.82 -2.17 -0.03
CA PRO A 414 23.67 -2.17 -1.19
C PRO A 414 24.97 -1.38 -0.96
N SER A 415 26.05 -1.83 -1.57
CA SER A 415 27.28 -1.05 -1.66
C SER A 415 27.12 0.13 -2.64
N THR A 416 27.98 1.13 -2.50
CA THR A 416 28.08 2.27 -3.43
C THR A 416 28.23 1.82 -4.89
N ASP A 417 29.04 0.77 -5.12
CA ASP A 417 29.25 0.22 -6.47
C ASP A 417 27.97 -0.44 -7.03
N GLN A 418 27.23 -1.18 -6.21
CA GLN A 418 25.95 -1.78 -6.62
C GLN A 418 24.93 -0.70 -7.01
N ILE A 419 24.83 0.37 -6.21
CA ILE A 419 23.95 1.51 -6.49
C ILE A 419 24.36 2.17 -7.81
N ARG A 420 25.66 2.49 -7.98
CA ARG A 420 26.20 3.09 -9.20
C ARG A 420 25.87 2.23 -10.41
N LEU A 421 26.17 0.94 -10.39
CA LEU A 421 25.88 0.03 -11.48
C LEU A 421 24.39 -0.04 -11.82
N GLY A 422 23.52 -0.03 -10.79
CA GLY A 422 22.06 -0.01 -10.97
C GLY A 422 21.58 1.25 -11.69
N VAL A 423 22.06 2.42 -11.28
CA VAL A 423 21.72 3.71 -11.89
C VAL A 423 22.28 3.83 -13.29
N ASP A 424 23.58 3.47 -13.49
CA ASP A 424 24.22 3.50 -14.80
C ASP A 424 23.50 2.60 -15.81
N ARG A 425 23.04 1.41 -15.37
CA ARG A 425 22.24 0.52 -16.22
C ARG A 425 20.95 1.17 -16.70
N ILE A 426 20.29 1.97 -15.86
CA ILE A 426 19.08 2.71 -16.26
C ILE A 426 19.43 3.81 -17.26
N PHE A 427 20.54 4.55 -17.07
CA PHE A 427 20.97 5.60 -18.00
C PHE A 427 21.38 5.05 -19.36
N GLN A 428 22.04 3.88 -19.40
CA GLN A 428 22.52 3.26 -20.63
C GLN A 428 21.43 2.57 -21.45
N ASP A 429 20.32 2.14 -20.81
CA ASP A 429 19.27 1.37 -21.48
C ASP A 429 17.92 2.10 -21.45
N THR A 430 17.58 2.72 -22.55
CA THR A 430 16.36 3.51 -22.72
C THR A 430 15.05 2.69 -22.51
N LYS A 431 15.13 1.35 -22.45
CA LYS A 431 13.96 0.51 -22.22
C LYS A 431 13.27 0.81 -20.88
N PHE A 432 14.04 1.13 -19.82
CA PHE A 432 13.49 1.45 -18.51
C PHE A 432 12.65 2.73 -18.55
N LYS A 433 13.17 3.79 -19.19
CA LYS A 433 12.40 5.04 -19.36
C LYS A 433 11.17 4.82 -20.24
N LYS A 434 11.29 4.01 -21.31
CA LYS A 434 10.15 3.68 -22.17
C LYS A 434 9.07 2.92 -21.38
N ALA A 435 9.46 1.93 -20.56
CA ALA A 435 8.51 1.18 -19.70
C ALA A 435 7.86 2.10 -18.67
N ALA A 436 8.63 2.96 -18.00
CA ALA A 436 8.10 3.93 -17.04
C ALA A 436 7.09 4.89 -17.69
N MET A 437 7.39 5.40 -18.89
CA MET A 437 6.49 6.27 -19.62
C MET A 437 5.24 5.55 -20.13
N LYS A 438 5.35 4.27 -20.52
CA LYS A 438 4.21 3.43 -20.89
C LYS A 438 3.25 3.26 -19.71
N LEU A 439 3.77 2.90 -18.54
CA LEU A 439 2.99 2.76 -17.31
C LEU A 439 2.33 4.10 -16.91
N LYS A 440 3.08 5.20 -16.96
CA LYS A 440 2.53 6.53 -16.72
C LYS A 440 1.37 6.82 -17.67
N HIS A 441 1.56 6.61 -18.96
CA HIS A 441 0.52 6.89 -19.97
C HIS A 441 -0.73 6.01 -19.77
N GLU A 442 -0.56 4.74 -19.41
CA GLU A 442 -1.66 3.85 -19.05
C GLU A 442 -2.45 4.41 -17.84
N ASN A 443 -1.73 4.84 -16.79
CA ASN A 443 -2.36 5.44 -15.61
C ASN A 443 -2.99 6.81 -15.88
N ASP A 444 -2.43 7.62 -16.76
CA ASP A 444 -3.02 8.91 -17.17
C ASP A 444 -4.39 8.71 -17.87
N GLY A 445 -4.61 7.54 -18.48
CA GLY A 445 -5.90 7.13 -19.05
C GLY A 445 -6.88 6.52 -18.04
N MET A 446 -6.48 6.35 -16.78
CA MET A 446 -7.30 5.75 -15.71
C MET A 446 -7.70 6.81 -14.68
N ASP A 447 -8.84 6.59 -14.03
CA ASP A 447 -9.33 7.45 -12.94
C ASP A 447 -9.75 6.58 -11.75
N ALA A 448 -8.80 6.36 -10.83
CA ALA A 448 -9.00 5.55 -9.64
C ALA A 448 -10.13 6.08 -8.74
N LEU A 449 -10.25 7.41 -8.63
CA LEU A 449 -11.27 8.04 -7.78
C LEU A 449 -12.67 7.86 -8.37
N ALA A 450 -12.82 8.07 -9.67
CA ALA A 450 -14.07 7.79 -10.37
C ALA A 450 -14.40 6.28 -10.39
N ALA A 451 -13.38 5.40 -10.39
CA ALA A 451 -13.61 3.96 -10.27
C ALA A 451 -14.24 3.60 -8.92
N VAL A 452 -13.75 4.17 -7.82
CA VAL A 452 -14.37 4.00 -6.49
C VAL A 452 -15.81 4.50 -6.48
N GLU A 453 -16.06 5.70 -7.00
CA GLU A 453 -17.42 6.29 -7.06
C GLU A 453 -18.38 5.40 -7.89
N ARG A 454 -17.93 4.87 -9.03
CA ARG A 454 -18.74 3.92 -9.84
C ARG A 454 -19.09 2.65 -9.04
N LYS A 455 -18.16 2.13 -8.21
CA LYS A 455 -18.47 0.96 -7.36
C LYS A 455 -19.41 1.30 -6.22
N VAL A 456 -19.30 2.49 -5.64
CA VAL A 456 -20.30 2.98 -4.66
C VAL A 456 -21.69 3.00 -5.31
N HIS A 457 -21.83 3.60 -6.49
CA HIS A 457 -23.10 3.61 -7.22
C HIS A 457 -23.62 2.20 -7.56
N ALA A 458 -22.74 1.28 -7.96
CA ALA A 458 -23.13 -0.09 -8.27
C ALA A 458 -23.63 -0.89 -7.05
N LEU A 459 -23.24 -0.47 -5.83
CA LEU A 459 -23.67 -1.07 -4.55
C LEU A 459 -24.86 -0.33 -3.93
N THR A 460 -25.21 0.86 -4.40
CA THR A 460 -26.36 1.63 -3.90
C THR A 460 -27.66 0.93 -4.35
N LEU A 461 -28.55 0.71 -3.40
CA LEU A 461 -29.85 0.02 -3.59
C LEU A 461 -30.91 0.95 -4.14
#